data_a942801c4af6a4ac9e3223125d4ade52
#
_entry.id   a942801c4af6a4ac9e3223125d4ade52
#
_cell.length_a   1.000
_cell.length_b   1.000
_cell.length_c   1.000
_cell.angle_alpha   90.00
_cell.angle_beta   90.00
_cell.angle_gamma   90.00
#
_symmetry.space_group_name_H-M   'P 1'
#
loop_
_entity.id
_entity.type
_entity.pdbx_description
1 polymer ?
#
loop_
_entity_poly.entity_id
_entity_poly.type
_entity_poly.pdbx_seq_one_letter_code
_entity_poly.pdbx_strand_id
1 'polypeptide(L)'
;MNLEKNINNKSSLYFIIFLIFLGCEINKKSVQINDYNSEYEIKNKSNISLLNRVRANPSIYIEGNGDNAKVYLKGVSSINFPKEILFVLDGIQVGNYSKISSMLDPTMIKSIRILKNAVDLSMYGFAGSGGVIEIKTK
;
A
#
# COMPACT_ATOMS: atom_id res chain seq x y z
N MET A 1 -37.72 56.20 -30.40
CA MET A 1 -37.20 54.98 -31.03
C MET A 1 -35.95 54.51 -30.26
N ASN A 2 -36.10 54.04 -29.02
CA ASN A 2 -34.97 53.58 -28.13
C ASN A 2 -35.47 52.67 -27.00
N LEU A 3 -36.40 51.77 -27.23
CA LEU A 3 -36.90 50.84 -26.21
C LEU A 3 -36.56 49.37 -26.47
N GLU A 4 -36.03 49.01 -27.64
CA GLU A 4 -35.76 47.61 -27.98
C GLU A 4 -34.36 47.12 -27.61
N LYS A 5 -33.43 48.01 -27.27
CA LYS A 5 -32.03 47.61 -26.94
C LYS A 5 -31.84 47.10 -25.51
N ASN A 6 -32.83 47.26 -24.62
CA ASN A 6 -32.65 46.95 -23.21
C ASN A 6 -33.14 45.52 -22.80
N ILE A 7 -33.95 44.90 -23.66
CA ILE A 7 -34.50 43.57 -23.37
C ILE A 7 -33.51 42.45 -23.67
N ASN A 8 -32.67 42.62 -24.70
CA ASN A 8 -31.65 41.64 -25.06
C ASN A 8 -30.52 41.51 -24.04
N ASN A 9 -30.23 42.57 -23.32
CA ASN A 9 -29.10 42.55 -22.37
C ASN A 9 -29.44 41.79 -21.06
N LYS A 10 -30.71 41.85 -20.64
CA LYS A 10 -31.15 41.09 -19.45
C LYS A 10 -31.29 39.60 -19.75
N SER A 11 -31.80 39.22 -20.91
CA SER A 11 -31.87 37.84 -21.34
C SER A 11 -30.52 37.20 -21.51
N SER A 12 -29.54 37.93 -22.06
CA SER A 12 -28.14 37.48 -22.17
C SER A 12 -27.48 37.30 -20.80
N LEU A 13 -27.80 38.18 -19.85
CA LEU A 13 -27.26 38.07 -18.48
C LEU A 13 -27.78 36.85 -17.75
N TYR A 14 -29.08 36.50 -17.88
CA TYR A 14 -29.64 35.28 -17.30
C TYR A 14 -29.09 34.02 -17.94
N PHE A 15 -28.78 34.06 -19.23
CA PHE A 15 -28.17 32.94 -19.93
C PHE A 15 -26.71 32.69 -19.46
N ILE A 16 -25.96 33.75 -19.19
CA ILE A 16 -24.60 33.66 -18.64
C ILE A 16 -24.63 33.14 -17.20
N ILE A 17 -25.58 33.59 -16.38
CA ILE A 17 -25.76 33.11 -15.00
C ILE A 17 -26.19 31.64 -15.00
N PHE A 18 -27.04 31.21 -15.92
CA PHE A 18 -27.46 29.82 -16.07
C PHE A 18 -26.30 28.89 -16.49
N LEU A 19 -25.40 29.38 -17.37
CA LEU A 19 -24.19 28.63 -17.75
C LEU A 19 -23.19 28.46 -16.60
N ILE A 20 -23.15 29.39 -15.65
CA ILE A 20 -22.28 29.28 -14.46
C ILE A 20 -22.79 28.21 -13.51
N PHE A 21 -24.11 27.97 -13.48
CA PHE A 21 -24.70 26.90 -12.65
C PHE A 21 -24.60 25.49 -13.27
N LEU A 22 -24.27 25.37 -14.56
CA LEU A 22 -23.96 24.09 -15.19
C LEU A 22 -22.52 23.65 -15.00
N GLY A 23 -21.75 24.45 -14.27
CA GLY A 23 -20.36 24.21 -14.01
C GLY A 23 -20.13 23.24 -12.86
N CYS A 24 -19.44 22.21 -13.19
CA CYS A 24 -18.68 21.34 -12.31
C CYS A 24 -19.50 20.35 -11.48
N GLU A 25 -20.01 19.32 -12.15
CA GLU A 25 -19.95 18.01 -11.54
C GLU A 25 -18.46 17.72 -11.29
N ILE A 26 -18.00 18.06 -10.09
CA ILE A 26 -16.79 17.47 -9.54
C ILE A 26 -17.08 15.98 -9.52
N ASN A 27 -16.59 15.31 -10.55
CA ASN A 27 -16.45 13.86 -10.55
C ASN A 27 -15.64 13.56 -9.28
N LYS A 28 -16.33 13.28 -8.19
CA LYS A 28 -15.77 12.64 -7.00
C LYS A 28 -15.36 11.23 -7.46
N LYS A 29 -14.32 11.17 -8.28
CA LYS A 29 -13.43 10.05 -8.25
C LYS A 29 -13.02 9.98 -6.80
N SER A 30 -13.68 9.11 -6.05
CA SER A 30 -13.21 8.69 -4.75
C SER A 30 -11.72 8.46 -4.96
N VAL A 31 -10.90 9.33 -4.39
CA VAL A 31 -9.49 9.05 -4.20
C VAL A 31 -9.55 7.77 -3.38
N GLN A 32 -9.45 6.64 -4.05
CA GLN A 32 -9.09 5.41 -3.42
C GLN A 32 -7.75 5.77 -2.80
N ILE A 33 -7.77 6.03 -1.50
CA ILE A 33 -6.57 6.01 -0.69
C ILE A 33 -6.04 4.62 -1.01
N ASN A 34 -5.06 4.59 -1.93
CA ASN A 34 -4.40 3.35 -2.28
C ASN A 34 -3.95 2.79 -0.95
N ASP A 35 -4.56 1.68 -0.57
CA ASP A 35 -4.18 0.97 0.63
C ASP A 35 -2.68 0.74 0.51
N TYR A 36 -1.88 1.52 1.26
CA TYR A 36 -0.42 1.46 1.23
C TYR A 36 0.09 0.06 1.59
N ASN A 37 -0.80 -0.75 2.15
CA ASN A 37 -0.56 -2.13 2.49
C ASN A 37 -0.98 -3.03 1.33
N SER A 38 -0.15 -3.99 0.98
CA SER A 38 -0.50 -5.04 0.03
C SER A 38 -0.75 -6.34 0.78
N GLU A 39 -1.97 -6.86 0.67
CA GLU A 39 -2.33 -8.19 1.14
C GLU A 39 -2.62 -9.08 -0.08
N TYR A 40 -2.10 -10.29 -0.07
CA TYR A 40 -2.40 -11.27 -1.09
C TYR A 40 -2.58 -12.67 -0.48
N GLU A 41 -3.65 -13.30 -0.91
CA GLU A 41 -3.94 -14.69 -0.53
C GLU A 41 -3.18 -15.66 -1.44
N ILE A 42 -2.65 -16.70 -0.84
CA ILE A 42 -1.94 -17.74 -1.56
C ILE A 42 -2.91 -18.86 -1.90
N LYS A 43 -3.48 -18.78 -3.10
CA LYS A 43 -4.49 -19.73 -3.58
C LYS A 43 -3.94 -21.12 -3.92
N ASN A 44 -2.63 -21.26 -4.13
CA ASN A 44 -2.02 -22.52 -4.54
C ASN A 44 -1.03 -23.06 -3.51
N LYS A 45 -1.10 -24.37 -3.22
CA LYS A 45 -0.11 -25.12 -2.45
C LYS A 45 1.18 -25.33 -3.27
N SER A 46 1.79 -24.26 -3.75
CA SER A 46 3.06 -24.38 -4.45
C SER A 46 4.20 -24.42 -3.44
N ASN A 47 5.16 -25.30 -3.64
CA ASN A 47 6.41 -25.38 -2.86
C ASN A 47 7.34 -24.16 -3.07
N ILE A 48 6.74 -22.99 -3.37
CA ILE A 48 7.49 -21.76 -3.54
C ILE A 48 7.93 -21.28 -2.15
N SER A 49 9.23 -21.09 -1.98
CA SER A 49 9.79 -20.59 -0.72
C SER A 49 9.22 -19.23 -0.34
N LEU A 50 9.16 -18.94 0.97
CA LEU A 50 8.74 -17.64 1.48
C LEU A 50 9.51 -16.48 0.82
N LEU A 51 10.84 -16.63 0.63
CA LEU A 51 11.67 -15.62 0.00
C LEU A 51 11.21 -15.27 -1.42
N ASN A 52 10.88 -16.28 -2.22
CA ASN A 52 10.41 -16.05 -3.58
C ASN A 52 9.02 -15.41 -3.62
N ARG A 53 8.16 -15.74 -2.68
CA ARG A 53 6.85 -15.10 -2.54
C ARG A 53 6.98 -13.62 -2.19
N VAL A 54 7.85 -13.30 -1.23
CA VAL A 54 8.13 -11.92 -0.82
C VAL A 54 8.81 -11.13 -1.94
N ARG A 55 9.75 -11.77 -2.67
CA ARG A 55 10.45 -11.17 -3.83
C ARG A 55 9.50 -10.75 -4.96
N ALA A 56 8.38 -11.41 -5.10
CA ALA A 56 7.37 -11.06 -6.12
C ALA A 56 6.75 -9.66 -5.91
N ASN A 57 6.85 -9.10 -4.69
CA ASN A 57 6.36 -7.75 -4.43
C ASN A 57 7.38 -6.70 -4.86
N PRO A 58 7.03 -5.75 -5.76
CA PRO A 58 7.96 -4.76 -6.30
C PRO A 58 8.49 -3.77 -5.25
N SER A 59 7.81 -3.64 -4.10
CA SER A 59 8.26 -2.78 -3.00
C SER A 59 9.36 -3.41 -2.15
N ILE A 60 9.69 -4.67 -2.38
CA ILE A 60 10.70 -5.38 -1.60
C ILE A 60 12.04 -5.36 -2.32
N TYR A 61 13.09 -5.21 -1.53
CA TYR A 61 14.47 -5.42 -1.92
C TYR A 61 15.07 -6.52 -1.06
N ILE A 62 15.80 -7.45 -1.69
CA ILE A 62 16.42 -8.59 -1.01
C ILE A 62 17.90 -8.56 -1.29
N GLU A 63 18.70 -8.64 -0.23
CA GLU A 63 20.14 -8.78 -0.26
C GLU A 63 20.52 -10.20 0.15
N GLY A 64 21.37 -10.85 -0.63
CA GLY A 64 21.78 -12.23 -0.39
C GLY A 64 20.75 -13.26 -0.87
N ASN A 65 20.96 -14.51 -0.47
CA ASN A 65 20.14 -15.68 -0.88
C ASN A 65 19.99 -16.68 0.27
N GLY A 66 19.05 -17.61 0.11
CA GLY A 66 18.80 -18.66 1.10
C GLY A 66 18.31 -18.10 2.43
N ASP A 67 18.55 -18.82 3.50
CA ASP A 67 18.01 -18.52 4.84
C ASP A 67 18.65 -17.29 5.48
N ASN A 68 19.83 -16.87 5.02
CA ASN A 68 20.52 -15.68 5.52
C ASN A 68 20.23 -14.41 4.70
N ALA A 69 19.24 -14.46 3.79
CA ALA A 69 18.82 -13.30 3.04
C ALA A 69 18.29 -12.19 3.96
N LYS A 70 18.63 -10.95 3.62
CA LYS A 70 18.11 -9.76 4.30
C LYS A 70 17.01 -9.14 3.44
N VAL A 71 15.90 -8.79 4.06
CA VAL A 71 14.72 -8.27 3.38
C VAL A 71 14.45 -6.84 3.81
N TYR A 72 14.32 -5.95 2.83
CA TYR A 72 14.12 -4.51 3.04
C TYR A 72 12.92 -4.00 2.28
N LEU A 73 12.29 -2.96 2.82
CA LEU A 73 11.20 -2.25 2.15
C LEU A 73 11.74 -1.01 1.45
N LYS A 74 11.53 -0.91 0.13
CA LYS A 74 11.92 0.26 -0.65
C LYS A 74 11.13 1.49 -0.21
N GLY A 75 11.83 2.60 -0.04
CA GLY A 75 11.23 3.89 0.30
C GLY A 75 10.95 4.11 1.79
N VAL A 76 11.09 3.10 2.64
CA VAL A 76 10.94 3.22 4.10
C VAL A 76 12.30 3.18 4.80
N SER A 77 13.22 2.40 4.27
CA SER A 77 14.57 2.26 4.82
C SER A 77 15.47 3.39 4.35
N SER A 78 16.23 4.00 5.27
CA SER A 78 17.25 5.00 4.93
C SER A 78 18.45 4.33 4.23
N ILE A 79 19.02 5.01 3.23
CA ILE A 79 20.22 4.53 2.52
C ILE A 79 21.40 4.38 3.47
N ASN A 80 21.51 5.27 4.46
CA ASN A 80 22.63 5.26 5.40
C ASN A 80 22.48 4.24 6.54
N PHE A 81 21.23 3.89 6.88
CA PHE A 81 20.90 2.94 7.93
C PHE A 81 19.76 2.03 7.46
N PRO A 82 20.07 1.07 6.58
CA PRO A 82 19.05 0.14 6.10
C PRO A 82 18.56 -0.72 7.27
N LYS A 83 17.24 -0.71 7.46
CA LYS A 83 16.60 -1.52 8.49
C LYS A 83 15.83 -2.66 7.84
N GLU A 84 16.11 -3.88 8.29
CA GLU A 84 15.41 -5.07 7.83
C GLU A 84 13.93 -5.04 8.22
N ILE A 85 13.09 -5.63 7.39
CA ILE A 85 11.68 -5.83 7.65
C ILE A 85 11.49 -6.73 8.86
N LEU A 86 10.52 -6.39 9.71
CA LEU A 86 10.05 -7.24 10.78
C LEU A 86 9.05 -8.27 10.23
N PHE A 87 9.28 -9.54 10.48
CA PHE A 87 8.32 -10.61 10.20
C PHE A 87 7.48 -10.90 11.43
N VAL A 88 6.17 -11.01 11.20
CA VAL A 88 5.16 -11.33 12.21
C VAL A 88 4.40 -12.57 11.73
N LEU A 89 4.36 -13.60 12.53
CA LEU A 89 3.68 -14.86 12.25
C LEU A 89 2.49 -15.00 13.18
N ASP A 90 1.29 -15.06 12.65
CA ASP A 90 0.04 -15.17 13.40
C ASP A 90 -0.07 -14.18 14.58
N GLY A 91 0.40 -12.94 14.37
CA GLY A 91 0.41 -11.89 15.37
C GLY A 91 1.64 -11.86 16.28
N ILE A 92 2.53 -12.85 16.20
CA ILE A 92 3.75 -12.93 17.01
C ILE A 92 4.93 -12.33 16.24
N GLN A 93 5.65 -11.37 16.84
CA GLN A 93 6.86 -10.80 16.26
C GLN A 93 7.99 -11.85 16.29
N VAL A 94 8.40 -12.32 15.13
CA VAL A 94 9.48 -13.32 14.98
C VAL A 94 10.84 -12.64 14.87
N GLY A 95 10.91 -11.55 14.12
CA GLY A 95 12.15 -10.80 13.85
C GLY A 95 12.44 -10.70 12.36
N ASN A 96 13.69 -10.92 11.96
CA ASN A 96 14.13 -10.84 10.57
C ASN A 96 13.83 -12.13 9.77
N TYR A 97 14.13 -12.09 8.46
CA TYR A 97 13.86 -13.21 7.56
C TYR A 97 14.57 -14.50 7.99
N SER A 98 15.82 -14.42 8.44
CA SER A 98 16.59 -15.63 8.81
C SER A 98 15.94 -16.42 9.95
N LYS A 99 15.22 -15.76 10.86
CA LYS A 99 14.52 -16.42 11.95
C LYS A 99 13.27 -17.12 11.45
N ILE A 100 12.45 -16.46 10.62
CA ILE A 100 11.20 -17.04 10.15
C ILE A 100 11.41 -18.13 9.11
N SER A 101 12.48 -18.06 8.29
CA SER A 101 12.77 -19.07 7.27
C SER A 101 13.00 -20.46 7.87
N SER A 102 13.57 -20.53 9.06
CA SER A 102 13.80 -21.80 9.77
C SER A 102 12.58 -22.34 10.51
N MET A 103 11.57 -21.50 10.75
CA MET A 103 10.40 -21.86 11.57
C MET A 103 9.15 -22.18 10.75
N LEU A 104 9.04 -21.59 9.55
CA LEU A 104 7.80 -21.59 8.78
C LEU A 104 7.89 -22.52 7.57
N ASP A 105 7.03 -23.54 7.53
CA ASP A 105 6.78 -24.29 6.30
C ASP A 105 5.99 -23.43 5.31
N PRO A 106 6.54 -23.16 4.10
CA PRO A 106 5.86 -22.36 3.08
C PRO A 106 4.48 -22.88 2.67
N THR A 107 4.20 -24.16 2.85
CA THR A 107 2.90 -24.77 2.51
C THR A 107 1.79 -24.40 3.49
N MET A 108 2.16 -24.00 4.69
CA MET A 108 1.22 -23.57 5.74
C MET A 108 0.77 -22.11 5.56
N ILE A 109 1.41 -21.35 4.72
CA ILE A 109 1.08 -19.93 4.54
C ILE A 109 -0.31 -19.80 3.89
N LYS A 110 -1.19 -19.08 4.57
CA LYS A 110 -2.52 -18.70 4.08
C LYS A 110 -2.46 -17.35 3.35
N SER A 111 -1.93 -16.32 4.02
CA SER A 111 -1.80 -14.98 3.43
C SER A 111 -0.52 -14.29 3.90
N ILE A 112 -0.08 -13.33 3.10
CA ILE A 112 1.05 -12.45 3.40
C ILE A 112 0.55 -11.02 3.22
N ARG A 113 0.79 -10.18 4.21
CA ARG A 113 0.43 -8.75 4.21
C ARG A 113 1.67 -7.91 4.47
N ILE A 114 1.91 -6.92 3.62
CA ILE A 114 3.05 -6.02 3.74
C ILE A 114 2.55 -4.66 4.22
N LEU A 115 2.98 -4.26 5.41
CA LEU A 115 2.63 -3.00 6.04
C LEU A 115 3.72 -1.96 5.78
N LYS A 116 3.31 -0.81 5.28
CA LYS A 116 4.19 0.32 4.93
C LYS A 116 3.70 1.62 5.55
N ASN A 117 2.42 1.67 5.91
CA ASN A 117 1.80 2.85 6.47
C ASN A 117 2.31 3.09 7.90
N ALA A 118 2.72 4.33 8.19
CA ALA A 118 3.23 4.71 9.50
C ALA A 118 2.27 4.41 10.65
N VAL A 119 0.95 4.51 10.41
CA VAL A 119 -0.07 4.20 11.42
C VAL A 119 -0.01 2.73 11.81
N ASP A 120 0.04 1.83 10.82
CA ASP A 120 0.10 0.38 11.08
C ASP A 120 1.45 -0.04 11.67
N LEU A 121 2.54 0.59 11.22
CA LEU A 121 3.88 0.32 11.74
C LEU A 121 4.03 0.78 13.20
N SER A 122 3.27 1.77 13.65
CA SER A 122 3.32 2.28 15.02
C SER A 122 3.01 1.20 16.07
N MET A 123 2.18 0.22 15.73
CA MET A 123 1.84 -0.92 16.59
C MET A 123 3.04 -1.82 16.90
N TYR A 124 4.06 -1.80 16.04
CA TYR A 124 5.26 -2.63 16.16
C TYR A 124 6.45 -1.85 16.72
N GLY A 125 6.26 -0.56 17.02
CA GLY A 125 7.26 0.33 17.58
C GLY A 125 8.55 0.39 16.74
N PHE A 126 9.68 0.51 17.41
CA PHE A 126 10.98 0.61 16.72
C PHE A 126 11.30 -0.63 15.88
N ALA A 127 10.87 -1.82 16.29
CA ALA A 127 11.11 -3.05 15.54
C ALA A 127 10.47 -3.00 14.14
N GLY A 128 9.27 -2.41 14.01
CA GLY A 128 8.55 -2.27 12.76
C GLY A 128 8.99 -1.11 11.87
N SER A 129 9.94 -0.27 12.29
CA SER A 129 10.30 0.96 11.54
C SER A 129 10.93 0.70 10.16
N GLY A 130 11.38 -0.52 9.87
CA GLY A 130 11.84 -0.95 8.53
C GLY A 130 10.73 -1.47 7.63
N GLY A 131 9.50 -1.48 8.11
CA GLY A 131 8.35 -2.15 7.51
C GLY A 131 8.03 -3.46 8.22
N VAL A 132 6.84 -3.99 7.99
CA VAL A 132 6.36 -5.24 8.59
C VAL A 132 5.79 -6.16 7.52
N ILE A 133 6.10 -7.44 7.60
CA ILE A 133 5.44 -8.51 6.85
C ILE A 133 4.70 -9.39 7.84
N GLU A 134 3.37 -9.32 7.79
CA GLU A 134 2.49 -10.22 8.52
C GLU A 134 2.20 -11.46 7.70
N ILE A 135 2.37 -12.62 8.31
CA ILE A 135 2.06 -13.91 7.72
C ILE A 135 0.99 -14.58 8.59
N LYS A 136 -0.06 -15.04 7.93
CA LYS A 136 -1.08 -15.89 8.56
C LYS A 136 -0.96 -17.29 8.03
N THR A 137 -1.02 -18.27 8.91
CA THR A 137 -1.10 -19.67 8.57
C THR A 137 -2.55 -20.15 8.45
N LYS A 138 -2.72 -21.36 7.95
CA LYS A 138 -4.03 -22.01 7.75
C LYS A 138 -4.55 -22.57 9.06
#